data_92cfa263160f669fa2e00869eee12ea3
#
_entry.id   92cfa263160f669fa2e00869eee12ea3
#
_cell.length_a   1.000
_cell.length_b   1.000
_cell.length_c   1.000
_cell.angle_alpha   90.00
_cell.angle_beta   90.00
_cell.angle_gamma   90.00
#
_symmetry.space_group_name_H-M   'P 1'
#
loop_
_entity.id
_entity.type
_entity.pdbx_description
1 polymer ?
#
loop_
_entity_poly.entity_id
_entity_poly.type
_entity_poly.pdbx_seq_one_letter_code
_entity_poly.pdbx_strand_id
1 'polypeptide(L)'
;QAFNRSNFQQEIHELFYDLVVFGTAALFVDMDKDGLRFNARHIAEICISENAQGEVDTVYRKFEMTARAMAQRFGLENLPDVAKKDFEKDPYKKHKVVHAVYPRGESKGGVGKQKAVASLYYHGDTLQELGEGGFDSFPFMVPRFVKDSVSTYGRSPSMNALPDVKMLNKMSEVTI
;
A
#
# COMPACT_ATOMS: atom_id res chain seq x y z
N GLN A 1 23.68 5.45 -10.14
CA GLN A 1 23.38 6.90 -10.15
C GLN A 1 21.86 7.19 -9.95
N ALA A 2 20.94 6.39 -10.50
CA ALA A 2 19.49 6.62 -10.35
C ALA A 2 19.02 6.58 -8.89
N PHE A 3 19.47 5.61 -8.10
CA PHE A 3 19.13 5.48 -6.68
C PHE A 3 19.61 6.66 -5.82
N ASN A 4 20.78 7.23 -6.13
CA ASN A 4 21.33 8.35 -5.38
C ASN A 4 20.59 9.69 -5.61
N ARG A 5 19.81 9.78 -6.68
CA ARG A 5 18.96 10.95 -6.98
C ARG A 5 17.52 10.78 -6.52
N SER A 6 17.17 9.58 -6.09
CA SER A 6 15.83 9.23 -5.60
C SER A 6 15.75 9.31 -4.07
N ASN A 7 14.55 9.18 -3.54
CA ASN A 7 14.31 9.08 -2.10
C ASN A 7 14.53 7.64 -1.55
N PHE A 8 15.21 6.77 -2.29
CA PHE A 8 15.39 5.35 -1.94
C PHE A 8 15.98 5.14 -0.54
N GLN A 9 17.05 5.88 -0.19
CA GLN A 9 17.70 5.71 1.10
C GLN A 9 16.77 5.98 2.29
N GLN A 10 15.90 6.94 2.16
CA GLN A 10 14.92 7.28 3.20
C GLN A 10 13.85 6.19 3.32
N GLU A 11 13.24 5.81 2.21
CA GLU A 11 12.14 4.84 2.18
C GLU A 11 12.59 3.42 2.55
N ILE A 12 13.83 3.04 2.25
CA ILE A 12 14.35 1.71 2.59
C ILE A 12 14.52 1.52 4.11
N HIS A 13 14.79 2.58 4.87
CA HIS A 13 14.83 2.52 6.32
C HIS A 13 13.45 2.20 6.92
N GLU A 14 12.39 2.84 6.40
CA GLU A 14 11.03 2.55 6.81
C GLU A 14 10.63 1.12 6.45
N LEU A 15 11.01 0.67 5.25
CA LEU A 15 10.78 -0.71 4.82
C LEU A 15 11.43 -1.72 5.77
N PHE A 16 12.69 -1.52 6.15
CA PHE A 16 13.39 -2.42 7.07
C PHE A 16 12.80 -2.38 8.48
N TYR A 17 12.38 -1.22 8.94
CA TYR A 17 11.70 -1.10 10.22
C TYR A 17 10.41 -1.93 10.24
N ASP A 18 9.55 -1.76 9.24
CA ASP A 18 8.31 -2.53 9.10
C ASP A 18 8.58 -4.03 8.98
N LEU A 19 9.62 -4.42 8.24
CA LEU A 19 9.99 -5.82 8.05
C LEU A 19 10.42 -6.48 9.38
N VAL A 20 11.20 -5.78 10.21
CA VAL A 20 11.64 -6.30 11.52
C VAL A 20 10.51 -6.33 12.53
N VAL A 21 9.61 -5.35 12.51
CA VAL A 21 8.50 -5.25 13.46
C VAL A 21 7.34 -6.15 13.08
N PHE A 22 6.90 -6.10 11.82
CA PHE A 22 5.68 -6.78 11.36
C PHE A 22 5.94 -8.03 10.52
N GLY A 23 7.18 -8.27 10.09
CA GLY A 23 7.56 -9.44 9.29
C GLY A 23 7.20 -9.35 7.83
N THR A 24 6.44 -8.36 7.42
CA THR A 24 6.09 -8.05 6.04
C THR A 24 6.12 -6.55 5.85
N ALA A 25 6.70 -6.11 4.76
CA ALA A 25 6.74 -4.71 4.40
C ALA A 25 6.41 -4.54 2.91
N ALA A 26 6.04 -3.34 2.48
CA ALA A 26 5.74 -3.05 1.09
C ALA A 26 6.37 -1.74 0.65
N LEU A 27 7.07 -1.79 -0.47
CA LEU A 27 7.65 -0.64 -1.14
C LEU A 27 7.01 -0.49 -2.52
N PHE A 28 6.34 0.62 -2.72
CA PHE A 28 5.79 1.00 -4.02
C PHE A 28 6.83 1.77 -4.81
N VAL A 29 7.07 1.36 -6.05
CA VAL A 29 8.02 2.00 -6.96
C VAL A 29 7.25 2.61 -8.11
N ASP A 30 7.44 3.89 -8.32
CA ASP A 30 6.80 4.64 -9.41
C ASP A 30 7.84 5.48 -10.14
N MET A 31 7.47 5.99 -11.30
CA MET A 31 8.30 6.87 -12.10
C MET A 31 7.63 8.24 -12.17
N ASP A 32 8.28 9.23 -11.59
CA ASP A 32 7.86 10.62 -11.67
C ASP A 32 8.69 11.35 -12.75
N LYS A 33 8.35 12.60 -13.02
CA LYS A 33 9.08 13.45 -13.99
C LYS A 33 10.58 13.57 -13.69
N ASP A 34 10.94 13.49 -12.41
CA ASP A 34 12.30 13.61 -11.90
C ASP A 34 13.03 12.25 -11.78
N GLY A 35 12.39 11.13 -12.11
CA GLY A 35 12.97 9.78 -12.07
C GLY A 35 12.24 8.81 -11.15
N LEU A 36 12.97 7.82 -10.62
CA LEU A 36 12.41 6.80 -9.73
C LEU A 36 12.00 7.41 -8.39
N ARG A 37 10.78 7.09 -7.97
CA ARG A 37 10.22 7.45 -6.67
C ARG A 37 9.80 6.20 -5.91
N PHE A 38 10.22 6.12 -4.66
CA PHE A 38 9.91 5.03 -3.75
C PHE A 38 8.95 5.50 -2.67
N ASN A 39 8.05 4.63 -2.23
CA ASN A 39 7.13 4.93 -1.14
C ASN A 39 6.93 3.67 -0.31
N ALA A 40 7.45 3.65 0.91
CA ALA A 40 7.13 2.62 1.88
C ALA A 40 5.64 2.72 2.25
N ARG A 41 4.98 1.57 2.34
CA ARG A 41 3.55 1.47 2.66
C ARG A 41 3.39 0.62 3.91
N HIS A 42 2.81 1.23 4.93
CA HIS A 42 2.59 0.55 6.19
C HIS A 42 1.68 -0.67 6.01
N ILE A 43 2.02 -1.77 6.66
CA ILE A 43 1.29 -3.05 6.53
C ILE A 43 -0.19 -2.95 6.89
N ALA A 44 -0.58 -2.03 7.78
CA ALA A 44 -1.98 -1.81 8.16
C ALA A 44 -2.85 -1.24 7.02
N GLU A 45 -2.22 -0.65 6.00
CA GLU A 45 -2.92 -0.09 4.84
C GLU A 45 -3.08 -1.09 3.70
N ILE A 46 -2.34 -2.22 3.71
CA ILE A 46 -2.25 -3.14 2.59
C ILE A 46 -2.80 -4.53 2.89
N CYS A 47 -3.41 -5.13 1.89
CA CYS A 47 -3.72 -6.55 1.83
C CYS A 47 -3.03 -7.12 0.60
N ILE A 48 -2.35 -8.24 0.76
CA ILE A 48 -1.58 -8.89 -0.30
C ILE A 48 -2.16 -10.26 -0.66
N SER A 49 -2.00 -10.64 -1.92
CA SER A 49 -2.30 -11.99 -2.40
C SER A 49 -1.13 -12.52 -3.22
N GLU A 50 -1.00 -13.82 -3.25
CA GLU A 50 0.06 -14.54 -3.96
C GLU A 50 -0.49 -15.29 -5.17
N ASN A 51 0.35 -15.43 -6.18
CA ASN A 51 0.11 -16.31 -7.31
C ASN A 51 0.39 -17.78 -6.93
N ALA A 52 0.18 -18.69 -7.87
CA ALA A 52 0.42 -20.13 -7.69
C ALA A 52 1.90 -20.49 -7.36
N GLN A 53 2.83 -19.60 -7.65
CA GLN A 53 4.26 -19.76 -7.35
C GLN A 53 4.64 -19.21 -5.96
N GLY A 54 3.69 -18.60 -5.23
CA GLY A 54 3.91 -17.99 -3.93
C GLY A 54 4.59 -16.62 -3.97
N GLU A 55 4.52 -15.96 -5.12
CA GLU A 55 4.98 -14.58 -5.30
C GLU A 55 3.80 -13.60 -5.14
N VAL A 56 4.03 -12.48 -4.49
CA VAL A 56 3.00 -11.44 -4.36
C VAL A 56 2.81 -10.75 -5.70
N ASP A 57 1.65 -10.88 -6.29
CA ASP A 57 1.27 -10.28 -7.55
C ASP A 57 0.07 -9.32 -7.44
N THR A 58 -0.58 -9.31 -6.28
CA THR A 58 -1.77 -8.52 -6.04
C THR A 58 -1.65 -7.77 -4.71
N VAL A 59 -1.90 -6.47 -4.75
CA VAL A 59 -1.91 -5.58 -3.58
C VAL A 59 -3.16 -4.72 -3.61
N TYR A 60 -3.90 -4.73 -2.51
CA TYR A 60 -4.96 -3.78 -2.22
C TYR A 60 -4.51 -2.86 -1.09
N ARG A 61 -4.57 -1.56 -1.33
CA ARG A 61 -4.24 -0.55 -0.33
C ARG A 61 -5.48 0.25 0.03
N LYS A 62 -5.81 0.33 1.34
CA LYS A 62 -6.87 1.16 1.88
C LYS A 62 -6.25 2.30 2.69
N PHE A 63 -6.52 3.53 2.30
CA PHE A 63 -5.95 4.72 2.93
C PHE A 63 -6.91 5.90 2.86
N GLU A 64 -6.58 6.99 3.52
CA GLU A 64 -7.39 8.21 3.53
C GLU A 64 -6.74 9.30 2.69
N MET A 65 -7.58 10.02 1.95
CA MET A 65 -7.21 11.23 1.22
C MET A 65 -8.18 12.36 1.55
N THR A 66 -7.68 13.59 1.59
CA THR A 66 -8.56 14.77 1.68
C THR A 66 -9.31 14.99 0.37
N ALA A 67 -10.50 15.60 0.42
CA ALA A 67 -11.27 15.94 -0.78
C ALA A 67 -10.44 16.77 -1.77
N ARG A 68 -9.62 17.69 -1.26
CA ARG A 68 -8.67 18.48 -2.08
C ARG A 68 -7.64 17.61 -2.81
N ALA A 69 -7.02 16.67 -2.09
CA ALA A 69 -6.01 15.78 -2.69
C ALA A 69 -6.62 14.84 -3.74
N MET A 70 -7.86 14.38 -3.50
CA MET A 70 -8.62 13.60 -4.48
C MET A 70 -8.93 14.40 -5.75
N ALA A 71 -9.39 15.66 -5.60
CA ALA A 71 -9.67 16.54 -6.73
C ALA A 71 -8.41 16.83 -7.56
N GLN A 72 -7.26 17.04 -6.91
CA GLN A 72 -5.99 17.27 -7.58
C GLN A 72 -5.49 16.03 -8.34
N ARG A 73 -5.75 14.83 -7.82
CA ARG A 73 -5.24 13.58 -8.40
C ARG A 73 -6.14 13.01 -9.49
N PHE A 74 -7.44 13.02 -9.28
CA PHE A 74 -8.41 12.33 -10.14
C PHE A 74 -9.26 13.28 -11.00
N GLY A 75 -9.23 14.59 -10.72
CA GLY A 75 -10.16 15.56 -11.31
C GLY A 75 -11.49 15.61 -10.59
N LEU A 76 -12.13 16.77 -10.57
CA LEU A 76 -13.42 16.96 -9.90
C LEU A 76 -14.55 16.15 -10.55
N GLU A 77 -14.49 15.96 -11.86
CA GLU A 77 -15.48 15.22 -12.65
C GLU A 77 -15.62 13.75 -12.21
N ASN A 78 -14.51 13.12 -11.83
CA ASN A 78 -14.46 11.69 -11.45
C ASN A 78 -14.81 11.44 -9.98
N LEU A 79 -14.95 12.51 -9.18
CA LEU A 79 -15.27 12.36 -7.77
C LEU A 79 -16.77 12.02 -7.57
N PRO A 80 -17.10 11.22 -6.54
CA PRO A 80 -18.47 11.03 -6.12
C PRO A 80 -19.08 12.32 -5.57
N ASP A 81 -20.41 12.46 -5.68
CA ASP A 81 -21.12 13.67 -5.26
C ASP A 81 -20.87 14.07 -3.80
N VAL A 82 -20.64 13.07 -2.93
CA VAL A 82 -20.28 13.31 -1.53
C VAL A 82 -18.94 14.03 -1.43
N ALA A 83 -17.93 13.57 -2.17
CA ALA A 83 -16.59 14.18 -2.15
C ALA A 83 -16.59 15.57 -2.84
N LYS A 84 -17.42 15.79 -3.87
CA LYS A 84 -17.61 17.10 -4.50
C LYS A 84 -18.18 18.12 -3.53
N LYS A 85 -19.24 17.75 -2.81
CA LYS A 85 -19.85 18.59 -1.78
C LYS A 85 -18.89 18.91 -0.63
N ASP A 86 -18.11 17.91 -0.21
CA ASP A 86 -17.12 18.12 0.84
C ASP A 86 -15.95 18.98 0.34
N PHE A 87 -15.54 18.87 -0.92
CA PHE A 87 -14.54 19.75 -1.51
C PHE A 87 -14.95 21.25 -1.45
N GLU A 88 -16.24 21.56 -1.64
CA GLU A 88 -16.76 22.92 -1.56
C GLU A 88 -16.89 23.45 -0.11
N LYS A 89 -17.27 22.55 0.84
CA LYS A 89 -17.56 22.93 2.22
C LYS A 89 -16.35 22.82 3.15
N ASP A 90 -15.63 21.71 3.06
CA ASP A 90 -14.46 21.37 3.86
C ASP A 90 -13.47 20.56 3.01
N PRO A 91 -12.56 21.22 2.27
CA PRO A 91 -11.59 20.56 1.40
C PRO A 91 -10.64 19.61 2.13
N TYR A 92 -10.51 19.73 3.44
CA TYR A 92 -9.61 18.89 4.27
C TYR A 92 -10.29 17.66 4.84
N LYS A 93 -11.59 17.51 4.66
CA LYS A 93 -12.32 16.30 5.06
C LYS A 93 -11.74 15.08 4.37
N LYS A 94 -11.51 14.03 5.15
CA LYS A 94 -10.89 12.79 4.70
C LYS A 94 -11.94 11.81 4.17
N HIS A 95 -11.60 11.18 3.06
CA HIS A 95 -12.36 10.10 2.43
C HIS A 95 -11.49 8.85 2.33
N LYS A 96 -12.11 7.70 2.49
CA LYS A 96 -11.44 6.41 2.29
C LYS A 96 -11.27 6.16 0.79
N VAL A 97 -10.07 5.73 0.42
CA VAL A 97 -9.73 5.35 -0.96
C VAL A 97 -9.14 3.95 -0.94
N VAL A 98 -9.54 3.15 -1.89
CA VAL A 98 -8.97 1.81 -2.14
C VAL A 98 -8.21 1.87 -3.47
N HIS A 99 -6.96 1.48 -3.43
CA HIS A 99 -6.11 1.30 -4.60
C HIS A 99 -5.86 -0.20 -4.79
N ALA A 100 -6.27 -0.73 -5.93
CA ALA A 100 -6.09 -2.13 -6.30
C ALA A 100 -5.05 -2.26 -7.42
N VAL A 101 -4.04 -3.10 -7.20
CA VAL A 101 -3.00 -3.42 -8.17
C VAL A 101 -2.93 -4.93 -8.32
N TYR A 102 -3.20 -5.45 -9.53
CA TYR A 102 -3.27 -6.88 -9.79
C TYR A 102 -3.01 -7.19 -11.28
N PRO A 103 -2.67 -8.45 -11.64
CA PRO A 103 -2.45 -8.87 -13.03
C PRO A 103 -3.70 -8.68 -13.89
N ARG A 104 -3.57 -8.00 -15.02
CA ARG A 104 -4.69 -7.64 -15.89
C ARG A 104 -5.31 -8.85 -16.63
N GLY A 105 -4.63 -9.97 -16.72
CA GLY A 105 -5.17 -11.21 -17.29
C GLY A 105 -6.48 -11.68 -16.63
N GLU A 106 -6.72 -11.26 -15.38
CA GLU A 106 -7.92 -11.54 -14.60
C GLU A 106 -9.02 -10.47 -14.76
N SER A 107 -8.73 -9.36 -15.44
CA SER A 107 -9.61 -8.21 -15.64
C SER A 107 -10.24 -8.22 -17.04
N LYS A 108 -11.56 -8.02 -17.12
CA LYS A 108 -12.32 -7.99 -18.39
C LYS A 108 -12.38 -6.60 -19.03
N GLY A 109 -11.28 -5.89 -19.12
CA GLY A 109 -11.24 -4.67 -19.90
C GLY A 109 -11.16 -3.38 -19.07
N GLY A 110 -10.94 -2.27 -19.70
CA GLY A 110 -10.75 -0.93 -19.17
C GLY A 110 -9.79 -0.10 -20.02
N VAL A 111 -9.65 1.17 -19.66
CA VAL A 111 -8.65 2.06 -20.24
C VAL A 111 -7.26 1.55 -19.84
N GLY A 112 -6.27 1.55 -20.72
CA GLY A 112 -4.94 1.05 -20.42
C GLY A 112 -4.76 -0.46 -20.57
N LYS A 113 -5.60 -1.12 -21.35
CA LYS A 113 -5.57 -2.57 -21.67
C LYS A 113 -4.21 -3.10 -22.16
N GLN A 114 -3.31 -2.23 -22.56
CA GLN A 114 -1.97 -2.59 -23.05
C GLN A 114 -0.96 -2.84 -21.92
N LYS A 115 -1.29 -2.46 -20.68
CA LYS A 115 -0.42 -2.64 -19.51
C LYS A 115 -0.70 -3.97 -18.83
N ALA A 116 0.35 -4.72 -18.49
CA ALA A 116 0.24 -6.06 -17.91
C ALA A 116 -0.43 -6.08 -16.52
N VAL A 117 -0.22 -5.02 -15.74
CA VAL A 117 -0.74 -4.89 -14.38
C VAL A 117 -1.77 -3.76 -14.34
N ALA A 118 -2.95 -4.04 -13.81
CA ALA A 118 -4.00 -3.06 -13.58
C ALA A 118 -3.72 -2.22 -12.34
N SER A 119 -4.12 -0.96 -12.36
CA SER A 119 -4.07 -0.04 -11.23
C SER A 119 -5.39 0.73 -11.18
N LEU A 120 -6.24 0.42 -10.21
CA LEU A 120 -7.57 0.97 -10.08
C LEU A 120 -7.74 1.70 -8.75
N TYR A 121 -8.39 2.85 -8.78
CA TYR A 121 -8.71 3.61 -7.58
C TYR A 121 -10.21 3.70 -7.41
N TYR A 122 -10.71 3.36 -6.22
CA TYR A 122 -12.11 3.42 -5.84
C TYR A 122 -12.32 4.27 -4.60
N HIS A 123 -13.43 4.99 -4.55
CA HIS A 123 -13.89 5.61 -3.32
C HIS A 123 -14.41 4.55 -2.35
N GLY A 124 -13.91 4.52 -1.11
CA GLY A 124 -14.13 3.41 -0.18
C GLY A 124 -15.57 3.21 0.27
N ASP A 125 -16.35 4.27 0.35
CA ASP A 125 -17.73 4.18 0.85
C ASP A 125 -18.76 4.04 -0.28
N THR A 126 -18.54 4.69 -1.43
CA THR A 126 -19.48 4.63 -2.58
C THR A 126 -19.13 3.57 -3.61
N LEU A 127 -17.92 3.00 -3.54
CA LEU A 127 -17.36 2.06 -4.53
C LEU A 127 -17.30 2.62 -5.95
N GLN A 128 -17.42 3.94 -6.11
CA GLN A 128 -17.26 4.60 -7.39
C GLN A 128 -15.80 4.57 -7.82
N GLU A 129 -15.55 4.25 -9.07
CA GLU A 129 -14.23 4.33 -9.67
C GLU A 129 -13.80 5.79 -9.78
N LEU A 130 -12.59 6.08 -9.28
CA LEU A 130 -11.96 7.39 -9.32
C LEU A 130 -10.96 7.52 -10.47
N GLY A 131 -10.39 6.42 -10.89
CA GLY A 131 -9.46 6.38 -12.00
C GLY A 131 -8.85 5.02 -12.22
N GLU A 132 -8.54 4.74 -13.48
CA GLU A 132 -7.88 3.52 -13.94
C GLU A 132 -6.53 3.87 -14.56
N GLY A 133 -5.55 3.02 -14.31
CA GLY A 133 -4.23 3.05 -14.90
C GLY A 133 -3.64 1.66 -15.05
N GLY A 134 -2.34 1.58 -15.21
CA GLY A 134 -1.64 0.29 -15.27
C GLY A 134 -0.13 0.47 -15.30
N PHE A 135 0.56 -0.64 -15.03
CA PHE A 135 2.00 -0.77 -15.04
C PHE A 135 2.44 -1.87 -16.00
N ASP A 136 3.62 -1.74 -16.58
CA ASP A 136 4.20 -2.77 -17.46
C ASP A 136 4.73 -3.95 -16.64
N SER A 137 5.15 -3.69 -15.41
CA SER A 137 5.58 -4.68 -14.42
C SER A 137 4.95 -4.37 -13.06
N PHE A 138 4.93 -5.36 -12.18
CA PHE A 138 4.34 -5.20 -10.84
C PHE A 138 5.12 -4.15 -10.02
N PRO A 139 4.48 -3.06 -9.56
CA PRO A 139 5.18 -1.91 -8.99
C PRO A 139 5.48 -2.03 -7.50
N PHE A 140 5.09 -3.14 -6.85
CA PHE A 140 5.34 -3.36 -5.43
C PHE A 140 6.45 -4.37 -5.21
N MET A 141 7.37 -4.05 -4.31
CA MET A 141 8.27 -5.01 -3.68
C MET A 141 7.73 -5.32 -2.29
N VAL A 142 7.41 -6.59 -2.03
CA VAL A 142 6.79 -7.02 -0.77
C VAL A 142 7.67 -8.09 -0.11
N PRO A 143 8.78 -7.69 0.55
CA PRO A 143 9.63 -8.63 1.27
C PRO A 143 8.92 -9.16 2.51
N ARG A 144 9.23 -10.44 2.84
CA ARG A 144 8.77 -11.13 4.04
C ARG A 144 9.98 -11.65 4.80
N PHE A 145 10.07 -11.36 6.11
CA PHE A 145 11.25 -11.69 6.91
C PHE A 145 11.45 -13.21 7.02
N VAL A 146 10.44 -13.90 7.53
CA VAL A 146 10.35 -15.37 7.47
C VAL A 146 8.99 -15.73 6.91
N LYS A 147 8.96 -16.40 5.77
CA LYS A 147 7.72 -16.91 5.19
C LYS A 147 7.42 -18.29 5.75
N ASP A 148 6.22 -18.47 6.25
CA ASP A 148 5.63 -19.76 6.57
C ASP A 148 4.87 -20.29 5.33
N SER A 149 4.83 -21.60 5.13
CA SER A 149 4.13 -22.23 4.01
C SER A 149 2.61 -22.06 4.04
N VAL A 150 2.06 -21.72 5.20
CA VAL A 150 0.61 -21.57 5.43
C VAL A 150 0.15 -20.11 5.33
N SER A 151 1.04 -19.15 5.56
CA SER A 151 0.70 -17.73 5.63
C SER A 151 1.26 -16.96 4.46
N THR A 152 0.43 -16.10 3.85
CA THR A 152 0.87 -15.12 2.84
C THR A 152 1.78 -14.06 3.45
N TYR A 153 1.56 -13.72 4.73
CA TYR A 153 2.36 -12.74 5.47
C TYR A 153 3.54 -13.41 6.19
N GLY A 154 4.66 -12.69 6.25
CA GLY A 154 5.85 -13.13 6.97
C GLY A 154 5.74 -12.95 8.48
N ARG A 155 6.57 -13.70 9.21
CA ARG A 155 6.76 -13.55 10.67
C ARG A 155 8.01 -12.76 10.97
N SER A 156 7.93 -11.87 11.94
CA SER A 156 9.05 -11.02 12.36
C SER A 156 9.79 -11.59 13.56
N PRO A 157 11.07 -11.21 13.75
CA PRO A 157 11.78 -11.48 15.01
C PRO A 157 11.10 -10.83 16.20
N SER A 158 10.49 -9.66 16.03
CA SER A 158 9.74 -8.97 17.09
C SER A 158 8.50 -9.76 17.54
N MET A 159 7.81 -10.42 16.61
CA MET A 159 6.69 -11.32 16.97
C MET A 159 7.14 -12.51 17.81
N ASN A 160 8.34 -13.05 17.54
CA ASN A 160 8.88 -14.16 18.31
C ASN A 160 9.35 -13.72 19.73
N ALA A 161 9.88 -12.51 19.85
CA ALA A 161 10.31 -11.95 21.14
C ALA A 161 9.14 -11.43 22.01
N LEU A 162 7.97 -11.17 21.42
CA LEU A 162 6.84 -10.54 22.13
C LEU A 162 6.37 -11.29 23.39
N PRO A 163 6.30 -12.64 23.44
CA PRO A 163 5.96 -13.36 24.68
C PRO A 163 6.93 -13.11 25.81
N ASP A 164 8.23 -13.10 25.52
CA ASP A 164 9.30 -12.88 26.51
C ASP A 164 9.27 -11.44 27.04
N VAL A 165 9.05 -10.46 26.18
CA VAL A 165 8.87 -9.05 26.56
C VAL A 165 7.64 -8.88 27.47
N LYS A 166 6.51 -9.52 27.13
CA LYS A 166 5.30 -9.48 27.96
C LYS A 166 5.55 -10.11 29.35
N MET A 167 6.28 -11.22 29.39
CA MET A 167 6.64 -11.88 30.65
C MET A 167 7.52 -10.99 31.52
N LEU A 168 8.57 -10.37 30.95
CA LEU A 168 9.43 -9.43 31.67
C LEU A 168 8.68 -8.22 32.21
N ASN A 169 7.79 -7.64 31.42
CA ASN A 169 6.94 -6.53 31.89
C ASN A 169 6.06 -6.96 33.07
N LYS A 170 5.48 -8.15 32.98
CA LYS A 170 4.64 -8.67 34.09
C LYS A 170 5.44 -8.93 35.37
N MET A 171 6.66 -9.49 35.26
CA MET A 171 7.56 -9.66 36.39
C MET A 171 7.93 -8.31 37.01
N SER A 172 8.20 -7.29 36.21
CA SER A 172 8.51 -5.94 36.68
C SER A 172 7.34 -5.31 37.47
N GLU A 173 6.11 -5.47 36.98
CA GLU A 173 4.90 -5.00 37.65
C GLU A 173 4.69 -5.63 39.02
N VAL A 174 5.08 -6.91 39.19
CA VAL A 174 4.89 -7.64 40.45
C VAL A 174 6.00 -7.35 41.47
N THR A 175 7.15 -6.85 41.02
CA THR A 175 8.31 -6.59 41.87
C THR A 175 8.29 -5.18 42.50
N ILE A 176 7.43 -4.28 42.01
CA ILE A 176 7.19 -2.94 42.54
C ILE A 176 6.03 -2.98 43.54
#